data_129bcb0d088f0d971f5672e840477f7d
#
_entry.id   129bcb0d088f0d971f5672e840477f7d
#
_cell.length_a   1.000
_cell.length_b   1.000
_cell.length_c   1.000
_cell.angle_alpha   90.00
_cell.angle_beta   90.00
_cell.angle_gamma   90.00
#
_symmetry.space_group_name_H-M   'P 1'
#
loop_
_entity.id
_entity.type
_entity.pdbx_description
1 polymer ?
#
loop_
_entity_poly.entity_id
_entity_poly.type
_entity_poly.pdbx_seq_one_letter_code
_entity_poly.pdbx_strand_id
1 'polypeptide(L)'
;METRINQIIEQGGIRTNIVPDKVVIKSNVRCFSASNLEKLVRLIKNCAIKCADAMECTVEIAMEEGYQGRVPNCVLSDICREEFVKLDEPLMDGLVDDYGGEDLGNVSH
;
A
#
# COMPACT_ATOMS: atom_id res chain seq x y z
N MET A 1 -0.89 -13.63 0.60
CA MET A 1 -0.59 -12.60 1.63
C MET A 1 -1.31 -11.32 1.22
N GLU A 2 -2.25 -10.87 2.04
CA GLU A 2 -3.17 -9.78 1.66
C GLU A 2 -2.65 -8.37 1.93
N THR A 3 -1.60 -8.23 2.74
CA THR A 3 -1.10 -6.94 3.21
C THR A 3 0.41 -6.83 3.08
N ARG A 4 0.89 -5.62 2.76
CA ARG A 4 2.31 -5.28 2.75
C ARG A 4 2.55 -3.94 3.43
N ILE A 5 3.57 -3.89 4.27
CA ILE A 5 4.08 -2.68 4.89
C ILE A 5 5.55 -2.60 4.52
N ASN A 6 5.92 -1.59 3.75
CA ASN A 6 7.31 -1.28 3.42
C ASN A 6 7.69 0.03 4.09
N GLN A 7 8.84 0.07 4.74
CA GLN A 7 9.28 1.25 5.47
C GLN A 7 10.73 1.56 5.18
N ILE A 8 11.05 2.84 5.16
CA ILE A 8 12.41 3.35 5.12
C ILE A 8 12.59 4.42 6.18
N ILE A 9 13.78 4.51 6.75
CA ILE A 9 14.20 5.66 7.56
C ILE A 9 14.78 6.68 6.59
N GLU A 10 14.04 7.77 6.34
CA GLU A 10 14.48 8.84 5.46
C GLU A 10 15.48 9.75 6.16
N GLN A 11 15.27 10.00 7.45
CA GLN A 11 16.17 10.75 8.31
C GLN A 11 16.30 10.02 9.63
N GLY A 12 17.50 9.60 10.00
CA GLY A 12 17.75 8.80 11.21
C GLY A 12 18.91 9.32 12.08
N GLY A 13 19.37 10.54 11.85
CA GLY A 13 20.49 11.14 12.57
C GLY A 13 21.73 11.37 11.72
N ILE A 14 22.76 11.98 12.30
CA ILE A 14 23.99 12.42 11.61
C ILE A 14 25.21 11.63 12.09
N ARG A 15 25.24 11.25 13.37
CA ARG A 15 26.38 10.55 14.00
C ARG A 15 25.88 9.49 14.97
N THR A 16 26.66 8.45 15.14
CA THR A 16 26.33 7.29 15.99
C THR A 16 26.32 7.59 17.49
N ASN A 17 27.00 8.64 17.92
CA ASN A 17 27.11 9.06 19.31
C ASN A 17 26.22 10.25 19.68
N ILE A 18 25.31 10.63 18.80
CA ILE A 18 24.36 11.73 19.01
C ILE A 18 22.94 11.18 18.80
N VAL A 19 22.07 11.33 19.80
CA VAL A 19 20.65 11.05 19.67
C VAL A 19 20.03 12.11 18.74
N PRO A 20 19.34 11.70 17.67
CA PRO A 20 18.77 12.65 16.73
C PRO A 20 17.58 13.41 17.33
N ASP A 21 17.49 14.70 17.07
CA ASP A 21 16.36 15.53 17.47
C ASP A 21 15.08 15.17 16.68
N LYS A 22 15.25 14.63 15.46
CA LYS A 22 14.16 14.26 14.57
C LYS A 22 14.52 13.02 13.78
N VAL A 23 13.57 12.08 13.73
CA VAL A 23 13.61 10.90 12.86
C VAL A 23 12.42 10.95 11.94
N VAL A 24 12.63 10.68 10.65
CA VAL A 24 11.56 10.61 9.64
C VAL A 24 11.54 9.20 9.08
N ILE A 25 10.37 8.57 9.18
CA ILE A 25 10.09 7.25 8.62
C ILE A 25 9.03 7.40 7.55
N LYS A 26 9.31 6.93 6.34
CA LYS A 26 8.31 6.80 5.28
C LYS A 26 7.80 5.37 5.22
N SER A 27 6.49 5.22 5.19
CA SER A 27 5.82 3.92 5.13
C SER A 27 4.88 3.85 3.94
N ASN A 28 4.96 2.77 3.17
CA ASN A 28 4.00 2.44 2.15
C ASN A 28 3.19 1.22 2.62
N VAL A 29 1.88 1.39 2.71
CA VAL A 29 0.95 0.36 3.21
C VAL A 29 0.02 -0.02 2.08
N ARG A 30 -0.03 -1.32 1.76
CA ARG A 30 -0.89 -1.87 0.71
C ARG A 30 -1.72 -3.02 1.25
N CYS A 31 -2.97 -3.09 0.81
CA CYS A 31 -3.90 -4.15 1.14
C CYS A 31 -4.91 -4.32 0.01
N PHE A 32 -5.34 -5.56 -0.27
CA PHE A 32 -6.39 -5.81 -1.26
C PHE A 32 -7.76 -5.30 -0.81
N SER A 33 -8.04 -5.36 0.50
CA SER A 33 -9.32 -4.92 1.05
C SER A 33 -9.20 -3.53 1.66
N ALA A 34 -10.02 -2.60 1.20
CA ALA A 34 -10.09 -1.24 1.75
C ALA A 34 -10.40 -1.25 3.26
N SER A 35 -11.32 -2.08 3.72
CA SER A 35 -11.66 -2.18 5.14
C SER A 35 -10.50 -2.71 6.00
N ASN A 36 -9.69 -3.61 5.46
CA ASN A 36 -8.50 -4.10 6.15
C ASN A 36 -7.37 -3.06 6.11
N LEU A 37 -7.26 -2.28 5.02
CA LEU A 37 -6.32 -1.17 4.92
C LEU A 37 -6.58 -0.13 6.02
N GLU A 38 -7.82 0.28 6.22
CA GLU A 38 -8.21 1.23 7.28
C GLU A 38 -7.84 0.72 8.69
N LYS A 39 -8.12 -0.57 8.96
CA LYS A 39 -7.76 -1.19 10.24
C LYS A 39 -6.24 -1.21 10.45
N LEU A 40 -5.50 -1.54 9.40
CA LEU A 40 -4.04 -1.61 9.43
C LEU A 40 -3.42 -0.23 9.64
N VAL A 41 -3.90 0.78 8.92
CA VAL A 41 -3.46 2.18 9.09
C VAL A 41 -3.72 2.66 10.51
N ARG A 42 -4.90 2.38 11.06
CA ARG A 42 -5.23 2.71 12.45
C ARG A 42 -4.28 2.02 13.44
N LEU A 43 -3.96 0.75 13.20
CA LEU A 43 -3.01 0.01 14.03
C LEU A 43 -1.61 0.65 13.99
N ILE A 44 -1.10 0.97 12.81
CA ILE A 44 0.21 1.59 12.62
C ILE A 44 0.27 2.95 13.33
N LYS A 45 -0.77 3.78 13.17
CA LYS A 45 -0.86 5.07 13.88
C LYS A 45 -0.82 4.89 15.39
N ASN A 46 -1.60 3.95 15.92
CA ASN A 46 -1.63 3.69 17.35
C ASN A 46 -0.27 3.19 17.85
N CYS A 47 0.40 2.33 17.11
CA CYS A 47 1.76 1.89 17.45
C CYS A 47 2.73 3.07 17.50
N ALA A 48 2.73 3.93 16.48
CA ALA A 48 3.60 5.09 16.44
C ALA A 48 3.38 6.04 17.63
N ILE A 49 2.10 6.34 17.95
CA ILE A 49 1.74 7.20 19.09
C ILE A 49 2.21 6.58 20.41
N LYS A 50 1.92 5.29 20.62
CA LYS A 50 2.29 4.62 21.88
C LYS A 50 3.79 4.43 22.05
N CYS A 51 4.52 4.20 20.96
CA CYS A 51 5.97 4.15 21.02
C CYS A 51 6.57 5.53 21.33
N ALA A 52 6.04 6.60 20.75
CA ALA A 52 6.46 7.96 21.05
C ALA A 52 6.18 8.33 22.53
N ASP A 53 4.97 8.04 23.02
CA ASP A 53 4.60 8.25 24.43
C ASP A 53 5.58 7.52 25.38
N ALA A 54 5.90 6.26 25.09
CA ALA A 54 6.79 5.45 25.92
C ALA A 54 8.23 5.99 25.98
N MET A 55 8.64 6.74 24.95
CA MET A 55 9.98 7.34 24.86
C MET A 55 9.98 8.85 25.18
N GLU A 56 8.87 9.38 25.67
CA GLU A 56 8.68 10.81 25.96
C GLU A 56 8.95 11.71 24.74
N CYS A 57 8.61 11.21 23.55
CA CYS A 57 8.77 11.89 22.28
C CYS A 57 7.42 12.35 21.73
N THR A 58 7.45 13.28 20.80
CA THR A 58 6.27 13.67 20.01
C THR A 58 6.29 12.95 18.66
N VAL A 59 5.11 12.65 18.11
CA VAL A 59 4.98 12.09 16.76
C VAL A 59 3.99 12.90 15.95
N GLU A 60 4.39 13.22 14.73
CA GLU A 60 3.52 13.80 13.69
C GLU A 60 3.30 12.76 12.61
N ILE A 61 2.06 12.56 12.20
CA ILE A 61 1.70 11.57 11.18
C ILE A 61 1.02 12.29 10.02
N ALA A 62 1.74 12.40 8.91
CA ALA A 62 1.17 12.83 7.63
C ALA A 62 0.71 11.60 6.85
N MET A 63 -0.38 11.73 6.10
CA MET A 63 -0.89 10.67 5.23
C MET A 63 -1.16 11.22 3.84
N GLU A 64 -0.78 10.43 2.86
CA GLU A 64 -1.15 10.63 1.47
C GLU A 64 -1.96 9.41 1.03
N GLU A 65 -3.08 9.64 0.36
CA GLU A 65 -3.86 8.57 -0.23
C GLU A 65 -3.19 8.11 -1.52
N GLY A 66 -3.04 6.80 -1.65
CA GLY A 66 -2.59 6.15 -2.87
C GLY A 66 -3.75 5.79 -3.79
N TYR A 67 -3.46 4.94 -4.77
CA TYR A 67 -4.49 4.41 -5.66
C TYR A 67 -5.43 3.46 -4.93
N GLN A 68 -6.70 3.48 -5.33
CA GLN A 68 -7.70 2.54 -4.84
C GLN A 68 -7.48 1.14 -5.45
N GLY A 69 -7.98 0.12 -4.79
CA GLY A 69 -7.98 -1.23 -5.32
C GLY A 69 -8.90 -1.32 -6.56
N ARG A 70 -8.45 -2.00 -7.60
CA ARG A 70 -9.25 -2.19 -8.81
C ARG A 70 -10.49 -3.04 -8.53
N VAL A 71 -11.64 -2.61 -9.05
CA VAL A 71 -12.87 -3.41 -9.11
C VAL A 71 -12.91 -4.11 -10.48
N PRO A 72 -12.79 -5.45 -10.53
CA PRO A 72 -12.83 -6.19 -11.78
C PRO A 72 -14.19 -6.05 -12.48
N ASN A 73 -14.17 -5.77 -13.78
CA ASN A 73 -15.35 -5.81 -14.63
C ASN A 73 -15.33 -7.10 -15.47
N CYS A 74 -16.12 -8.08 -15.06
CA CYS A 74 -16.14 -9.40 -15.71
C CYS A 74 -16.58 -9.32 -17.18
N VAL A 75 -17.54 -8.46 -17.51
CA VAL A 75 -18.03 -8.32 -18.90
C VAL A 75 -16.93 -7.79 -19.82
N LEU A 76 -16.22 -6.75 -19.37
CA LEU A 76 -15.10 -6.21 -20.14
C LEU A 76 -13.96 -7.23 -20.26
N SER A 77 -13.69 -7.97 -19.19
CA SER A 77 -12.67 -9.02 -19.19
C SER A 77 -13.00 -10.13 -20.19
N ASP A 78 -14.27 -10.53 -20.30
CA ASP A 78 -14.72 -11.56 -21.24
C ASP A 78 -14.57 -11.07 -22.70
N ILE A 79 -14.94 -9.82 -22.98
CA ILE A 79 -14.76 -9.21 -24.31
C ILE A 79 -13.27 -9.19 -24.68
N CYS A 80 -12.41 -8.74 -23.79
CA CYS A 80 -10.96 -8.73 -24.04
C CYS A 80 -10.42 -10.15 -24.27
N ARG A 81 -10.88 -11.13 -23.50
CA ARG A 81 -10.49 -12.53 -23.64
C ARG A 81 -10.87 -13.09 -25.03
N GLU A 82 -12.09 -12.80 -25.52
CA GLU A 82 -12.51 -13.18 -26.82
C GLU A 82 -11.62 -12.60 -27.95
N GLU A 83 -11.20 -11.35 -27.81
CA GLU A 83 -10.31 -10.71 -28.78
C GLU A 83 -8.90 -11.32 -28.75
N PHE A 84 -8.36 -11.63 -27.60
CA PHE A 84 -7.07 -12.33 -27.47
C PHE A 84 -7.10 -13.72 -28.09
N VAL A 85 -8.20 -14.46 -27.91
CA VAL A 85 -8.37 -15.77 -28.60
C VAL A 85 -8.37 -15.64 -30.12
N LYS A 86 -9.01 -14.60 -30.67
CA LYS A 86 -9.01 -14.34 -32.12
C LYS A 86 -7.61 -13.99 -32.65
N LEU A 87 -6.77 -13.41 -31.82
CA LEU A 87 -5.39 -13.02 -32.16
C LEU A 87 -4.37 -14.14 -31.89
N ASP A 88 -4.83 -15.32 -31.44
CA ASP A 88 -3.98 -16.47 -31.07
C ASP A 88 -2.96 -16.10 -29.97
N GLU A 89 -3.33 -15.17 -29.07
CA GLU A 89 -2.49 -14.75 -27.97
C GLU A 89 -2.62 -15.73 -26.78
N PRO A 90 -1.51 -16.04 -26.09
CA PRO A 90 -1.54 -16.93 -24.94
C PRO A 90 -2.35 -16.32 -23.78
N LEU A 91 -3.34 -17.06 -23.30
CA LEU A 91 -4.15 -16.69 -22.16
C LEU A 91 -3.70 -17.46 -20.92
N MET A 92 -3.58 -16.75 -19.80
CA MET A 92 -3.44 -17.37 -18.49
C MET A 92 -4.83 -17.59 -17.91
N ASP A 93 -5.06 -18.77 -17.32
CA ASP A 93 -6.29 -19.02 -16.58
C ASP A 93 -6.23 -18.43 -15.18
N GLY A 94 -7.31 -17.76 -14.80
CA GLY A 94 -7.48 -17.15 -13.48
C GLY A 94 -6.97 -15.71 -13.38
N LEU A 95 -7.06 -15.18 -12.17
CA LEU A 95 -6.51 -13.87 -11.83
C LEU A 95 -5.05 -14.04 -11.39
N VAL A 96 -4.17 -13.28 -12.00
CA VAL A 96 -2.78 -13.20 -11.54
C VAL A 96 -2.76 -12.40 -10.23
N ASP A 97 -2.13 -12.95 -9.20
CA ASP A 97 -1.85 -12.22 -7.96
C ASP A 97 -0.77 -11.17 -8.24
N ASP A 98 -1.19 -10.02 -8.76
CA ASP A 98 -0.31 -8.87 -8.93
C ASP A 98 -0.46 -7.92 -7.74
N TYR A 99 0.67 -7.68 -7.06
CA TYR A 99 0.75 -6.78 -5.91
C TYR A 99 1.18 -5.36 -6.31
N GLY A 100 1.16 -5.07 -7.60
CA GLY A 100 1.39 -3.73 -8.13
C GLY A 100 0.31 -2.74 -7.68
N GLY A 101 0.57 -1.47 -7.87
CA GLY A 101 -0.43 -0.41 -7.76
C GLY A 101 -0.56 0.24 -9.13
N GLU A 102 -1.77 0.53 -9.54
CA GLU A 102 -2.08 1.18 -10.82
C GLU A 102 -3.19 2.22 -10.65
N ASP A 103 -3.16 3.24 -11.47
CA ASP A 103 -4.15 4.33 -11.48
C ASP A 103 -5.55 3.87 -11.99
N LEU A 104 -5.60 2.76 -12.73
CA LEU A 104 -6.85 2.14 -13.16
C LEU A 104 -7.76 1.74 -11.99
N GLY A 105 -7.21 1.53 -10.79
CA GLY A 105 -7.98 1.33 -9.58
C GLY A 105 -8.97 2.47 -9.36
N ASN A 106 -8.53 3.71 -9.48
CA ASN A 106 -9.37 4.90 -9.27
C ASN A 106 -10.45 5.09 -10.34
N VAL A 107 -10.23 4.55 -11.54
CA VAL A 107 -11.19 4.64 -12.66
C VAL A 107 -12.28 3.57 -12.56
N SER A 108 -12.02 2.49 -11.85
CA SER A 108 -12.94 1.33 -11.75
C SER A 108 -14.10 1.51 -10.75
N HIS A 109 -14.12 2.60 -9.99
CA HIS A 109 -15.15 2.92 -8.99
C HIS A 109 -16.25 3.82 -9.49
#